data_20b89726cf6711ed0d6d04600ab9351f
#
_entry.id   20b89726cf6711ed0d6d04600ab9351f
#
_cell.length_a   1.000
_cell.length_b   1.000
_cell.length_c   1.000
_cell.angle_alpha   90.00
_cell.angle_beta   90.00
_cell.angle_gamma   90.00
#
_symmetry.space_group_name_H-M   'P 1'
#
loop_
_entity.id
_entity.type
_entity.pdbx_description
1 polymer ?
#
loop_
_entity_poly.entity_id
_entity_poly.type
_entity_poly.pdbx_seq_one_letter_code
_entity_poly.pdbx_strand_id
1 'polypeptide(L)'
;IRIRNPLMNIQIARLEEICGRKVITTIEDAEPIGPMNMTDIMVVAPCTSNTAAKLASSICDGCVTMSVKSHLRSGKPVLLAIASNDSLLGSAKNLGELFNRKNYYFVPMLQDDCEKKPASLVAEFSMLPEAVEAAVKGIQLRPIIYHAQKQPQ
;
A
#
# COMPACT_ATOMS: atom_id res chain seq x y z
N ILE A 1 12.73 21.64 -8.10
CA ILE A 1 14.01 20.92 -7.89
C ILE A 1 13.73 19.45 -8.16
N ARG A 2 14.15 18.94 -9.32
CA ARG A 2 14.08 17.51 -9.66
C ARG A 2 15.25 16.83 -8.94
N ILE A 3 15.01 16.22 -7.78
CA ILE A 3 16.00 15.33 -7.17
C ILE A 3 16.00 14.05 -8.02
N ARG A 4 16.92 13.95 -8.95
CA ARG A 4 17.24 12.68 -9.62
C ARG A 4 18.05 11.86 -8.63
N ASN A 5 17.40 10.95 -7.92
CA ASN A 5 18.11 9.95 -7.12
C ASN A 5 18.58 8.83 -8.07
N PRO A 6 19.89 8.65 -8.30
CA PRO A 6 20.41 7.59 -9.17
C PRO A 6 19.95 6.18 -8.74
N LEU A 7 19.78 5.95 -7.43
CA LEU A 7 19.28 4.69 -6.90
C LEU A 7 17.84 4.39 -7.36
N MET A 8 17.00 5.40 -7.55
CA MET A 8 15.63 5.21 -8.04
C MET A 8 15.60 4.73 -9.49
N ASN A 9 16.52 5.22 -10.34
CA ASN A 9 16.60 4.75 -11.72
C ASN A 9 17.07 3.29 -11.82
N ILE A 10 17.99 2.86 -10.95
CA ILE A 10 18.43 1.45 -10.86
C ILE A 10 17.27 0.55 -10.42
N GLN A 11 16.47 1.00 -9.45
CA GLN A 11 15.29 0.26 -8.98
C GLN A 11 14.21 0.15 -10.06
N ILE A 12 13.95 1.21 -10.83
CA ILE A 12 12.99 1.20 -11.94
C ILE A 12 13.42 0.18 -13.01
N ALA A 13 14.68 0.24 -13.46
CA ALA A 13 15.19 -0.69 -14.47
C ALA A 13 15.05 -2.16 -14.03
N ARG A 14 15.35 -2.45 -12.76
CA ARG A 14 15.21 -3.80 -12.22
C ARG A 14 13.75 -4.25 -12.12
N LEU A 15 12.83 -3.36 -11.77
CA LEU A 15 11.40 -3.68 -11.77
C LEU A 15 10.89 -3.95 -13.18
N GLU A 16 11.32 -3.16 -14.17
CA GLU A 16 10.95 -3.37 -15.57
C GLU A 16 11.48 -4.70 -16.10
N GLU A 17 12.71 -5.07 -15.73
CA GLU A 17 13.30 -6.37 -16.07
C GLU A 17 12.48 -7.54 -15.48
N ILE A 18 12.13 -7.46 -14.20
CA ILE A 18 11.36 -8.52 -13.51
C ILE A 18 9.94 -8.62 -14.05
N CYS A 19 9.28 -7.48 -14.26
CA CYS A 19 7.87 -7.44 -14.65
C CYS A 19 7.65 -7.56 -16.17
N GLY A 20 8.69 -7.39 -16.99
CA GLY A 20 8.57 -7.35 -18.45
C GLY A 20 7.71 -6.20 -18.97
N ARG A 21 7.51 -5.15 -18.18
CA ARG A 21 6.66 -3.98 -18.47
C ARG A 21 7.31 -2.70 -17.99
N LYS A 22 7.03 -1.58 -18.68
CA LYS A 22 7.48 -0.26 -18.25
C LYS A 22 6.81 0.17 -16.95
N VAL A 23 7.59 0.82 -16.08
CA VAL A 23 7.06 1.42 -14.84
C VAL A 23 6.32 2.71 -15.15
N ILE A 24 5.10 2.82 -14.67
CA ILE A 24 4.30 4.05 -14.74
C ILE A 24 4.81 5.03 -13.68
N THR A 25 5.25 6.22 -14.09
CA THR A 25 5.88 7.22 -13.22
C THR A 25 5.19 8.58 -13.23
N THR A 26 4.21 8.79 -14.12
CA THR A 26 3.48 10.05 -14.25
C THR A 26 2.01 9.89 -13.84
N ILE A 27 1.35 10.99 -13.54
CA ILE A 27 -0.08 11.01 -13.22
C ILE A 27 -0.89 10.68 -14.47
N GLU A 28 -0.48 11.21 -15.60
CA GLU A 28 -1.11 11.06 -16.90
C GLU A 28 -1.14 9.59 -17.34
N ASP A 29 -0.02 8.88 -17.16
CA ASP A 29 0.10 7.45 -17.48
C ASP A 29 -0.66 6.54 -16.49
N ALA A 30 -0.92 7.04 -15.27
CA ALA A 30 -1.67 6.32 -14.25
C ALA A 30 -3.20 6.46 -14.43
N GLU A 31 -3.68 7.52 -15.06
CA GLU A 31 -5.10 7.81 -15.21
C GLU A 31 -5.85 6.72 -16.01
N PRO A 32 -5.30 6.12 -17.08
CA PRO A 32 -5.98 5.08 -17.87
C PRO A 32 -6.16 3.72 -17.15
N ILE A 33 -5.51 3.47 -16.02
CA ILE A 33 -5.51 2.16 -15.33
C ILE A 33 -6.94 1.64 -15.10
N GLY A 34 -7.83 2.48 -14.59
CA GLY A 34 -9.23 2.11 -14.35
C GLY A 34 -10.05 2.01 -15.63
N PRO A 35 -10.17 3.09 -16.43
CA PRO A 35 -10.95 3.08 -17.66
C PRO A 35 -10.59 1.98 -18.65
N MET A 36 -9.31 1.63 -18.75
CA MET A 36 -8.82 0.55 -19.61
C MET A 36 -8.81 -0.83 -18.94
N ASN A 37 -9.27 -0.91 -17.69
CA ASN A 37 -9.35 -2.18 -16.94
C ASN A 37 -8.00 -2.94 -16.87
N MET A 38 -6.90 -2.21 -16.64
CA MET A 38 -5.54 -2.75 -16.78
C MET A 38 -5.13 -3.70 -15.65
N THR A 39 -5.82 -3.67 -14.51
CA THR A 39 -5.43 -4.40 -13.29
C THR A 39 -6.64 -5.01 -12.59
N ASP A 40 -6.47 -6.16 -11.93
CA ASP A 40 -7.51 -6.83 -11.14
C ASP A 40 -7.42 -6.50 -9.65
N ILE A 41 -6.24 -6.15 -9.19
CA ILE A 41 -5.96 -5.67 -7.83
C ILE A 41 -4.89 -4.58 -7.90
N MET A 42 -5.00 -3.59 -7.04
CA MET A 42 -3.97 -2.57 -6.82
C MET A 42 -3.29 -2.81 -5.47
N VAL A 43 -1.98 -3.05 -5.49
CA VAL A 43 -1.19 -3.24 -4.26
C VAL A 43 -0.31 -2.03 -4.02
N VAL A 44 -0.41 -1.44 -2.83
CA VAL A 44 0.47 -0.33 -2.39
C VAL A 44 1.43 -0.88 -1.33
N ALA A 45 2.65 -1.20 -1.73
CA ALA A 45 3.64 -1.86 -0.89
C ALA A 45 5.06 -1.27 -1.09
N PRO A 46 5.64 -0.61 -0.09
CA PRO A 46 5.03 -0.21 1.17
C PRO A 46 4.06 0.97 1.04
N CYS A 47 3.04 1.02 1.90
CA CYS A 47 2.16 2.17 2.05
C CYS A 47 2.61 3.00 3.26
N THR A 48 3.24 4.14 3.01
CA THR A 48 3.68 5.07 4.07
C THR A 48 2.51 5.85 4.64
N SER A 49 2.68 6.43 5.84
CA SER A 49 1.68 7.31 6.47
C SER A 49 1.24 8.46 5.55
N ASN A 50 2.18 9.07 4.82
CA ASN A 50 1.85 10.13 3.86
C ASN A 50 0.95 9.62 2.73
N THR A 51 1.23 8.45 2.18
CA THR A 51 0.39 7.83 1.16
C THR A 51 -0.99 7.49 1.72
N ALA A 52 -1.06 6.85 2.91
CA ALA A 52 -2.31 6.54 3.58
C ALA A 52 -3.16 7.79 3.85
N ALA A 53 -2.54 8.89 4.33
CA ALA A 53 -3.22 10.16 4.55
C ALA A 53 -3.82 10.73 3.27
N LYS A 54 -3.09 10.71 2.16
CA LYS A 54 -3.58 11.16 0.86
C LYS A 54 -4.73 10.31 0.36
N LEU A 55 -4.62 8.99 0.47
CA LEU A 55 -5.70 8.06 0.10
C LEU A 55 -6.95 8.29 0.96
N ALA A 56 -6.80 8.44 2.28
CA ALA A 56 -7.90 8.75 3.20
C ALA A 56 -8.59 10.08 2.86
N SER A 57 -7.82 11.08 2.44
CA SER A 57 -8.33 12.41 2.05
C SER A 57 -8.72 12.51 0.57
N SER A 58 -8.62 11.43 -0.19
CA SER A 58 -8.88 11.41 -1.65
C SER A 58 -7.98 12.38 -2.45
N ILE A 59 -6.78 12.68 -1.96
CA ILE A 59 -5.79 13.54 -2.63
C ILE A 59 -5.03 12.70 -3.68
N CYS A 60 -5.00 13.20 -4.91
CA CYS A 60 -4.39 12.53 -6.07
C CYS A 60 -3.37 13.44 -6.76
N ASP A 61 -2.28 13.71 -6.06
CA ASP A 61 -1.19 14.60 -6.48
C ASP A 61 0.08 13.86 -6.92
N GLY A 62 -0.01 12.56 -7.11
CA GLY A 62 1.11 11.73 -7.53
C GLY A 62 0.66 10.45 -8.23
N CYS A 63 1.61 9.80 -8.91
CA CYS A 63 1.36 8.59 -9.69
C CYS A 63 0.67 7.49 -8.86
N VAL A 64 1.16 7.19 -7.66
CA VAL A 64 0.58 6.14 -6.79
C VAL A 64 -0.86 6.45 -6.40
N THR A 65 -1.14 7.66 -5.95
CA THR A 65 -2.50 8.06 -5.53
C THR A 65 -3.46 8.14 -6.71
N MET A 66 -2.99 8.55 -7.89
CA MET A 66 -3.77 8.52 -9.12
C MET A 66 -4.05 7.08 -9.57
N SER A 67 -3.06 6.18 -9.51
CA SER A 67 -3.24 4.76 -9.85
C SER A 67 -4.34 4.13 -8.97
N VAL A 68 -4.28 4.36 -7.65
CA VAL A 68 -5.31 3.86 -6.72
C VAL A 68 -6.69 4.44 -7.02
N LYS A 69 -6.79 5.75 -7.23
CA LYS A 69 -8.07 6.42 -7.57
C LYS A 69 -8.66 5.88 -8.87
N SER A 70 -7.85 5.79 -9.91
CA SER A 70 -8.26 5.28 -11.21
C SER A 70 -8.74 3.83 -11.12
N HIS A 71 -8.00 2.97 -10.41
CA HIS A 71 -8.35 1.58 -10.19
C HIS A 71 -9.66 1.41 -9.40
N LEU A 72 -9.86 2.18 -8.33
CA LEU A 72 -11.08 2.13 -7.51
C LEU A 72 -12.35 2.48 -8.29
N ARG A 73 -12.27 3.30 -9.34
CA ARG A 73 -13.42 3.61 -10.22
C ARG A 73 -14.00 2.37 -10.90
N SER A 74 -13.20 1.33 -11.05
CA SER A 74 -13.64 0.02 -11.57
C SER A 74 -14.25 -0.89 -10.49
N GLY A 75 -14.36 -0.43 -9.25
CA GLY A 75 -14.93 -1.20 -8.13
C GLY A 75 -14.04 -2.34 -7.64
N LYS A 76 -12.78 -2.37 -8.06
CA LYS A 76 -11.83 -3.44 -7.76
C LYS A 76 -11.06 -3.22 -6.46
N PRO A 77 -10.47 -4.28 -5.86
CA PRO A 77 -9.80 -4.21 -4.56
C PRO A 77 -8.47 -3.47 -4.60
N VAL A 78 -8.20 -2.73 -3.53
CA VAL A 78 -6.91 -2.12 -3.22
C VAL A 78 -6.37 -2.75 -1.94
N LEU A 79 -5.15 -3.28 -1.99
CA LEU A 79 -4.46 -3.88 -0.83
C LEU A 79 -3.35 -2.95 -0.36
N LEU A 80 -3.35 -2.60 0.92
CA LEU A 80 -2.37 -1.72 1.53
C LEU A 80 -1.43 -2.50 2.45
N ALA A 81 -0.13 -2.43 2.18
CA ALA A 81 0.93 -2.92 3.07
C ALA A 81 1.48 -1.73 3.87
N ILE A 82 0.89 -1.44 5.02
CA ILE A 82 1.26 -0.29 5.85
C ILE A 82 2.69 -0.43 6.37
N ALA A 83 3.46 0.64 6.30
CA ALA A 83 4.79 0.73 6.90
C ALA A 83 5.01 2.18 7.38
N SER A 84 4.82 2.40 8.67
CA SER A 84 4.87 3.76 9.23
C SER A 84 5.21 3.76 10.72
N ASN A 85 6.03 4.72 11.14
CA ASN A 85 6.45 4.91 12.52
C ASN A 85 5.43 5.71 13.37
N ASP A 86 4.37 6.26 12.76
CA ASP A 86 3.36 7.08 13.44
C ASP A 86 1.92 6.56 13.26
N SER A 87 1.78 5.30 12.86
CA SER A 87 0.48 4.67 12.57
C SER A 87 -0.49 4.70 13.75
N LEU A 88 0.04 4.60 14.98
CA LEU A 88 -0.75 4.64 16.22
C LEU A 88 -0.86 6.04 16.84
N LEU A 89 -0.35 7.08 16.17
CA LEU A 89 -0.45 8.49 16.57
C LEU A 89 -1.22 9.31 15.54
N GLY A 90 -0.56 10.29 14.92
CA GLY A 90 -1.20 11.22 13.99
C GLY A 90 -1.84 10.57 12.78
N SER A 91 -1.30 9.43 12.32
CA SER A 91 -1.82 8.68 11.18
C SER A 91 -2.94 7.69 11.53
N ALA A 92 -3.23 7.44 12.82
CA ALA A 92 -4.27 6.49 13.25
C ALA A 92 -5.65 6.82 12.66
N LYS A 93 -6.01 8.12 12.62
CA LYS A 93 -7.27 8.57 12.01
C LYS A 93 -7.38 8.21 10.53
N ASN A 94 -6.27 8.29 9.78
CA ASN A 94 -6.26 7.98 8.36
C ASN A 94 -6.44 6.48 8.11
N LEU A 95 -5.83 5.64 8.95
CA LEU A 95 -6.04 4.19 8.91
C LEU A 95 -7.48 3.84 9.26
N GLY A 96 -8.04 4.45 10.32
CA GLY A 96 -9.45 4.27 10.71
C GLY A 96 -10.42 4.62 9.57
N GLU A 97 -10.16 5.72 8.87
CA GLU A 97 -10.92 6.12 7.68
C GLU A 97 -10.82 5.06 6.57
N LEU A 98 -9.61 4.57 6.27
CA LEU A 98 -9.39 3.58 5.22
C LEU A 98 -9.97 2.20 5.58
N PHE A 99 -9.97 1.81 6.86
CA PHE A 99 -10.63 0.58 7.32
C PHE A 99 -12.15 0.58 7.08
N ASN A 100 -12.78 1.75 7.07
CA ASN A 100 -14.21 1.91 6.81
C ASN A 100 -14.56 2.03 5.33
N ARG A 101 -13.58 2.18 4.45
CA ARG A 101 -13.84 2.34 3.01
C ARG A 101 -14.02 1.01 2.31
N LYS A 102 -15.01 0.94 1.45
CA LYS A 102 -15.24 -0.20 0.56
C LYS A 102 -14.05 -0.41 -0.38
N ASN A 103 -13.71 -1.67 -0.64
CA ASN A 103 -12.67 -2.13 -1.55
C ASN A 103 -11.24 -1.86 -1.07
N TYR A 104 -11.02 -1.37 0.14
CA TYR A 104 -9.70 -1.33 0.77
C TYR A 104 -9.51 -2.57 1.65
N TYR A 105 -8.37 -3.20 1.48
CA TYR A 105 -7.90 -4.36 2.24
C TYR A 105 -6.50 -4.11 2.77
N PHE A 106 -6.11 -4.82 3.80
CA PHE A 106 -4.83 -4.60 4.47
C PHE A 106 -4.06 -5.90 4.60
N VAL A 107 -2.77 -5.85 4.31
CA VAL A 107 -1.85 -6.89 4.72
C VAL A 107 -1.81 -6.89 6.25
N PRO A 108 -1.91 -8.04 6.93
CA PRO A 108 -1.77 -8.11 8.38
C PRO A 108 -0.52 -7.37 8.86
N MET A 109 -0.63 -6.67 9.98
CA MET A 109 0.42 -5.80 10.49
C MET A 109 0.69 -6.01 11.97
N LEU A 110 1.89 -5.64 12.41
CA LEU A 110 2.36 -5.75 13.79
C LEU A 110 3.16 -4.51 14.20
N GLN A 111 3.38 -4.36 15.49
CA GLN A 111 4.42 -3.47 16.01
C GLN A 111 5.77 -4.18 15.92
N ASP A 112 6.69 -3.66 15.11
CA ASP A 112 8.03 -4.22 14.91
C ASP A 112 8.94 -4.06 16.14
N ASP A 113 8.83 -2.94 16.86
CA ASP A 113 9.57 -2.66 18.09
C ASP A 113 8.75 -1.71 18.97
N CYS A 114 7.93 -2.28 19.84
CA CYS A 114 7.02 -1.50 20.67
C CYS A 114 7.72 -0.64 21.75
N GLU A 115 8.99 -0.94 22.09
CA GLU A 115 9.76 -0.15 23.04
C GLU A 115 10.43 1.06 22.38
N LYS A 116 11.12 0.85 21.24
CA LYS A 116 11.84 1.93 20.56
C LYS A 116 10.96 2.71 19.59
N LYS A 117 9.89 2.08 19.08
CA LYS A 117 8.96 2.66 18.10
C LYS A 117 7.50 2.41 18.53
N PRO A 118 7.07 3.00 19.66
CA PRO A 118 5.77 2.67 20.29
C PRO A 118 4.55 3.00 19.43
N ALA A 119 4.70 3.80 18.38
CA ALA A 119 3.62 4.19 17.49
C ALA A 119 3.71 3.54 16.08
N SER A 120 4.69 2.67 15.87
CA SER A 120 4.91 2.02 14.57
C SER A 120 3.91 0.89 14.31
N LEU A 121 3.46 0.78 13.06
CA LEU A 121 2.86 -0.43 12.51
C LEU A 121 3.52 -0.75 11.17
N VAL A 122 3.88 -2.01 10.99
CA VAL A 122 4.50 -2.52 9.76
C VAL A 122 3.75 -3.76 9.29
N ALA A 123 3.42 -3.78 8.00
CA ALA A 123 2.83 -4.96 7.38
C ALA A 123 3.79 -6.15 7.41
N GLU A 124 3.28 -7.33 7.67
CA GLU A 124 4.02 -8.58 7.52
C GLU A 124 4.11 -8.95 6.03
N PHE A 125 5.21 -8.56 5.39
CA PHE A 125 5.38 -8.73 3.94
C PHE A 125 5.39 -10.19 3.49
N SER A 126 5.71 -11.13 4.37
CA SER A 126 5.64 -12.57 4.06
C SER A 126 4.20 -13.03 3.79
N MET A 127 3.21 -12.32 4.35
CA MET A 127 1.78 -12.60 4.16
C MET A 127 1.18 -11.88 2.92
N LEU A 128 2.00 -11.11 2.18
CA LEU A 128 1.51 -10.34 1.02
C LEU A 128 0.85 -11.24 -0.05
N PRO A 129 1.41 -12.41 -0.45
CA PRO A 129 0.78 -13.28 -1.44
C PRO A 129 -0.61 -13.76 -1.01
N GLU A 130 -0.74 -14.23 0.23
CA GLU A 130 -2.01 -14.68 0.78
C GLU A 130 -3.03 -13.55 0.89
N ALA A 131 -2.59 -12.35 1.30
CA ALA A 131 -3.44 -11.17 1.37
C ALA A 131 -3.95 -10.73 -0.01
N VAL A 132 -3.15 -10.87 -1.07
CA VAL A 132 -3.55 -10.62 -2.45
C VAL A 132 -4.66 -11.58 -2.87
N GLU A 133 -4.49 -12.88 -2.62
CA GLU A 133 -5.50 -13.89 -2.96
C GLU A 133 -6.82 -13.67 -2.22
N ALA A 134 -6.77 -13.29 -0.95
CA ALA A 134 -7.94 -12.96 -0.15
C ALA A 134 -8.64 -11.69 -0.66
N ALA A 135 -7.88 -10.62 -0.92
CA ALA A 135 -8.42 -9.34 -1.38
C ALA A 135 -9.10 -9.44 -2.75
N VAL A 136 -8.56 -10.24 -3.68
CA VAL A 136 -9.20 -10.51 -4.99
C VAL A 136 -10.58 -11.15 -4.82
N LYS A 137 -10.77 -11.94 -3.78
CA LYS A 137 -12.07 -12.57 -3.42
C LYS A 137 -12.97 -11.65 -2.60
N GLY A 138 -12.56 -10.40 -2.33
CA GLY A 138 -13.27 -9.46 -1.49
C GLY A 138 -13.19 -9.77 0.01
N ILE A 139 -12.18 -10.53 0.45
CA ILE A 139 -12.02 -11.00 1.83
C ILE A 139 -10.82 -10.30 2.46
N GLN A 140 -11.02 -9.71 3.66
CA GLN A 140 -9.93 -9.21 4.49
C GLN A 140 -9.24 -10.37 5.20
N LEU A 141 -7.93 -10.58 4.92
CA LEU A 141 -7.12 -11.55 5.64
C LEU A 141 -7.02 -11.18 7.13
N ARG A 142 -7.26 -12.15 8.01
CA ARG A 142 -7.30 -11.94 9.47
C ARG A 142 -6.32 -12.85 10.21
N PRO A 143 -5.82 -12.43 11.39
CA PRO A 143 -6.07 -11.13 12.06
C PRO A 143 -5.41 -9.96 11.32
N ILE A 144 -6.03 -8.77 11.33
CA ILE A 144 -5.42 -7.56 10.70
C ILE A 144 -4.22 -7.07 11.52
N ILE A 145 -4.33 -7.14 12.84
CA ILE A 145 -3.24 -6.80 13.77
C ILE A 145 -2.94 -8.06 14.58
N TYR A 146 -1.67 -8.44 14.67
CA TYR A 146 -1.24 -9.60 15.42
C TYR A 146 0.03 -9.31 16.22
N HIS A 147 0.32 -10.18 17.16
CA HIS A 147 1.55 -10.10 17.96
C HIS A 147 2.61 -10.98 17.33
N ALA A 148 3.83 -10.45 17.12
CA ALA A 148 4.97 -11.29 16.86
C ALA A 148 5.11 -12.28 18.04
N GLN A 149 5.05 -13.57 17.77
CA GLN A 149 5.37 -14.56 18.80
C GLN A 149 6.81 -14.30 19.22
N LYS A 150 7.03 -13.99 20.51
CA LYS A 150 8.37 -13.96 21.07
C LYS A 150 8.98 -15.34 20.82
N GLN A 151 10.03 -15.39 19.99
CA GLN A 151 10.82 -16.62 19.91
C GLN A 151 11.29 -16.94 21.34
N PRO A 152 11.10 -18.15 21.84
CA PRO A 152 11.64 -18.53 23.13
C PRO A 152 13.16 -18.38 23.07
N GLN A 153 13.72 -17.62 24.03
CA GLN A 153 15.15 -17.44 24.22
C GLN A 153 15.82 -18.77 24.60
#